data_7067da005fb453f143cb02309c211740
#
_entry.id   7067da005fb453f143cb02309c211740
#
_cell.length_a   1.000
_cell.length_b   1.000
_cell.length_c   1.000
_cell.angle_alpha   90.00
_cell.angle_beta   90.00
_cell.angle_gamma   90.00
#
_symmetry.space_group_name_H-M   'P 1'
#
loop_
_entity.id
_entity.type
_entity.pdbx_description
1 polymer ?
#
loop_
_entity_poly.entity_id
_entity_poly.type
_entity_poly.pdbx_seq_one_letter_code
_entity_poly.pdbx_strand_id
1 'polypeptide(L)'
;MTSADVVVIGGGVNGVSTAFNLASLGVRRVTVVERRYLAAGATGKSGSLVRMHYTNEAESRLALESLKVFRDFANVVGGDCGFDASGFVEVVGPAHAKAMAANVAMQQRIGIDTRLVSKEELRDISPDMKVDDVGAAAYEPGSGFADPNATTFAFAEAARRQGVTIETGCEAQRIVLEGGRIAGVETSRGRIAAPAVVAVPGAWAGRLLGPLGLDWGLTPYRIQVSIFRWPEELTRRHPVVIDAMHRAWIRPEGRACTLIGVELGSDHADPDKYDEGVDESYVALCRESLAARFPAFARSTMRGGWAGMIMMSRDGRPIIDQVPSVPGLWVMLGDSGTSFKTAPAIGRCLAEWIVKGKPETADLSRFRSTRFAEGKPWVDDNSYGIDNLTISR
;
A
#
# COMPACT_ATOMS: atom_id res chain seq x y z
N MET A 1 6.16 34.86 5.38
CA MET A 1 5.37 33.72 4.87
C MET A 1 6.33 32.77 4.16
N THR A 2 6.33 31.51 4.54
CA THR A 2 7.07 30.49 3.84
C THR A 2 6.32 30.15 2.55
N SER A 3 7.05 29.90 1.44
CA SER A 3 6.45 29.56 0.16
C SER A 3 7.09 28.33 -0.46
N ALA A 4 6.28 27.53 -1.14
CA ALA A 4 6.70 26.35 -1.89
C ALA A 4 6.10 26.37 -3.31
N ASP A 5 6.68 25.59 -4.23
CA ASP A 5 6.06 25.35 -5.54
C ASP A 5 4.98 24.24 -5.39
N VAL A 6 5.29 23.24 -4.54
CA VAL A 6 4.36 22.16 -4.19
C VAL A 6 4.46 21.86 -2.69
N VAL A 7 3.32 21.77 -2.01
CA VAL A 7 3.24 21.19 -0.66
C VAL A 7 2.67 19.78 -0.74
N VAL A 8 3.39 18.82 -0.15
CA VAL A 8 2.94 17.43 0.02
C VAL A 8 2.49 17.23 1.46
N ILE A 9 1.23 16.85 1.66
CA ILE A 9 0.66 16.60 2.99
C ILE A 9 0.69 15.10 3.29
N GLY A 10 1.51 14.71 4.26
CA GLY A 10 1.69 13.33 4.73
C GLY A 10 3.08 12.78 4.45
N GLY A 11 3.75 12.32 5.53
CA GLY A 11 5.10 11.74 5.51
C GLY A 11 5.13 10.22 5.43
N GLY A 12 4.07 9.59 4.91
CA GLY A 12 4.06 8.18 4.55
C GLY A 12 4.79 7.91 3.23
N VAL A 13 4.96 6.63 2.87
CA VAL A 13 5.71 6.22 1.68
C VAL A 13 5.22 6.88 0.38
N ASN A 14 3.91 7.07 0.20
CA ASN A 14 3.35 7.76 -0.98
C ASN A 14 3.76 9.23 -1.02
N GLY A 15 3.74 9.93 0.13
CA GLY A 15 4.11 11.35 0.19
C GLY A 15 5.60 11.56 -0.08
N VAL A 16 6.48 10.82 0.59
CA VAL A 16 7.94 10.97 0.38
C VAL A 16 8.38 10.50 -1.00
N SER A 17 7.76 9.45 -1.56
CA SER A 17 8.00 9.04 -2.95
C SER A 17 7.57 10.12 -3.94
N THR A 18 6.41 10.76 -3.71
CA THR A 18 5.96 11.89 -4.55
C THR A 18 6.93 13.06 -4.47
N ALA A 19 7.35 13.44 -3.26
CA ALA A 19 8.29 14.54 -3.05
C ALA A 19 9.66 14.29 -3.70
N PHE A 20 10.19 13.07 -3.56
CA PHE A 20 11.41 12.63 -4.26
C PHE A 20 11.27 12.78 -5.78
N ASN A 21 10.18 12.28 -6.36
CA ASN A 21 9.97 12.33 -7.80
C ASN A 21 9.73 13.77 -8.32
N LEU A 22 9.04 14.63 -7.54
CA LEU A 22 8.91 16.05 -7.88
C LEU A 22 10.26 16.74 -7.98
N ALA A 23 11.14 16.55 -6.98
CA ALA A 23 12.48 17.11 -7.00
C ALA A 23 13.32 16.53 -8.16
N SER A 24 13.23 15.22 -8.40
CA SER A 24 13.91 14.55 -9.53
C SER A 24 13.46 15.06 -10.90
N LEU A 25 12.22 15.58 -11.01
CA LEU A 25 11.70 16.24 -12.22
C LEU A 25 11.95 17.74 -12.25
N GLY A 26 12.73 18.29 -11.31
CA GLY A 26 13.20 19.68 -11.33
C GLY A 26 12.30 20.67 -10.57
N VAL A 27 11.32 20.24 -9.80
CA VAL A 27 10.56 21.15 -8.91
C VAL A 27 11.48 21.59 -7.77
N ARG A 28 11.72 22.90 -7.66
CA ARG A 28 12.78 23.42 -6.78
C ARG A 28 12.39 23.54 -5.32
N ARG A 29 11.15 23.94 -5.03
CA ARG A 29 10.67 24.20 -3.67
C ARG A 29 9.54 23.26 -3.33
N VAL A 30 9.89 22.03 -2.95
CA VAL A 30 8.93 21.03 -2.45
C VAL A 30 9.02 21.02 -0.93
N THR A 31 7.86 21.12 -0.26
CA THR A 31 7.77 20.98 1.19
C THR A 31 6.82 19.84 1.54
N VAL A 32 7.31 18.87 2.30
CA VAL A 32 6.48 17.82 2.93
C VAL A 32 6.13 18.26 4.33
N VAL A 33 4.85 18.19 4.69
CA VAL A 33 4.38 18.41 6.07
C VAL A 33 3.83 17.11 6.64
N GLU A 34 4.34 16.73 7.82
CA GLU A 34 3.95 15.50 8.52
C GLU A 34 3.66 15.82 9.99
N ARG A 35 2.48 15.40 10.46
CA ARG A 35 1.99 15.74 11.80
C ARG A 35 2.80 15.11 12.95
N ARG A 36 3.38 13.93 12.74
CA ARG A 36 4.16 13.20 13.76
C ARG A 36 5.61 13.01 13.27
N TYR A 37 5.91 11.81 12.83
CA TYR A 37 7.20 11.39 12.27
C TYR A 37 6.96 10.59 10.99
N LEU A 38 7.96 10.46 10.15
CA LEU A 38 7.86 9.72 8.89
C LEU A 38 7.38 8.28 9.14
N ALA A 39 6.52 7.79 8.28
CA ALA A 39 5.91 6.47 8.39
C ALA A 39 5.02 6.23 9.64
N ALA A 40 4.64 7.27 10.39
CA ALA A 40 3.85 7.13 11.62
C ALA A 40 2.47 6.50 11.44
N GLY A 41 1.88 6.63 10.25
CA GLY A 41 0.57 6.08 9.91
C GLY A 41 0.63 4.63 9.43
N ALA A 42 -0.24 4.30 8.46
CA ALA A 42 -0.36 2.96 7.88
C ALA A 42 0.97 2.39 7.38
N THR A 43 1.85 3.24 6.84
CA THR A 43 3.11 2.83 6.23
C THR A 43 3.98 2.03 7.20
N GLY A 44 4.33 2.58 8.36
CA GLY A 44 5.22 1.90 9.32
C GLY A 44 4.59 0.68 10.02
N LYS A 45 3.31 0.47 9.83
CA LYS A 45 2.53 -0.65 10.38
C LYS A 45 2.13 -1.67 9.31
N SER A 46 2.61 -1.47 8.07
CA SER A 46 2.29 -2.31 6.91
C SER A 46 2.98 -3.67 6.98
N GLY A 47 2.32 -4.70 6.45
CA GLY A 47 2.97 -5.96 6.09
C GLY A 47 3.98 -5.83 4.95
N SER A 48 3.92 -4.72 4.20
CA SER A 48 4.88 -4.30 3.17
C SER A 48 5.21 -5.36 2.11
N LEU A 49 4.23 -6.18 1.74
CA LEU A 49 4.36 -7.13 0.65
C LEU A 49 4.67 -6.36 -0.65
N VAL A 50 5.61 -6.88 -1.44
CA VAL A 50 5.97 -6.39 -2.76
C VAL A 50 5.64 -7.49 -3.75
N ARG A 51 4.48 -7.39 -4.38
CA ARG A 51 3.92 -8.34 -5.34
C ARG A 51 3.23 -7.62 -6.48
N MET A 52 3.07 -8.28 -7.60
CA MET A 52 2.43 -7.71 -8.79
C MET A 52 1.05 -8.32 -9.06
N HIS A 53 0.70 -9.40 -8.38
CA HIS A 53 -0.58 -10.08 -8.54
C HIS A 53 -1.72 -9.22 -8.02
N TYR A 54 -2.58 -8.79 -8.92
CA TYR A 54 -3.87 -8.14 -8.70
C TYR A 54 -4.90 -8.71 -9.66
N THR A 55 -6.17 -8.55 -9.33
CA THR A 55 -7.30 -8.98 -10.15
C THR A 55 -7.63 -7.98 -11.27
N ASN A 56 -6.74 -7.04 -11.54
CA ASN A 56 -6.89 -6.03 -12.58
C ASN A 56 -5.54 -5.56 -13.14
N GLU A 57 -5.56 -5.11 -14.38
CA GLU A 57 -4.35 -4.69 -15.09
C GLU A 57 -3.76 -3.37 -14.58
N ALA A 58 -4.58 -2.42 -14.16
CA ALA A 58 -4.11 -1.09 -13.79
C ALA A 58 -3.24 -1.12 -12.52
N GLU A 59 -3.68 -1.83 -11.47
CA GLU A 59 -2.87 -2.01 -10.25
C GLU A 59 -1.65 -2.91 -10.52
N SER A 60 -1.80 -3.96 -11.35
CA SER A 60 -0.67 -4.83 -11.76
C SER A 60 0.43 -4.03 -12.48
N ARG A 61 0.06 -3.08 -13.34
CA ARG A 61 1.03 -2.19 -14.02
C ARG A 61 1.74 -1.27 -13.02
N LEU A 62 1.02 -0.65 -12.10
CA LEU A 62 1.64 0.17 -11.03
C LEU A 62 2.61 -0.64 -10.18
N ALA A 63 2.23 -1.88 -9.84
CA ALA A 63 3.10 -2.77 -9.07
C ALA A 63 4.34 -3.20 -9.87
N LEU A 64 4.20 -3.48 -11.16
CA LEU A 64 5.31 -3.83 -12.05
C LEU A 64 6.32 -2.68 -12.15
N GLU A 65 5.85 -1.43 -12.38
CA GLU A 65 6.74 -0.26 -12.42
C GLU A 65 7.42 -0.01 -11.06
N SER A 66 6.71 -0.25 -9.97
CA SER A 66 7.26 -0.13 -8.63
C SER A 66 8.29 -1.22 -8.31
N LEU A 67 8.09 -2.47 -8.77
CA LEU A 67 9.04 -3.56 -8.56
C LEU A 67 10.40 -3.25 -9.19
N LYS A 68 10.43 -2.58 -10.35
CA LYS A 68 11.68 -2.13 -10.97
C LYS A 68 12.48 -1.23 -10.00
N VAL A 69 11.77 -0.34 -9.27
CA VAL A 69 12.40 0.52 -8.27
C VAL A 69 12.87 -0.29 -7.06
N PHE A 70 12.07 -1.21 -6.53
CA PHE A 70 12.47 -2.04 -5.39
C PHE A 70 13.70 -2.91 -5.70
N ARG A 71 13.80 -3.45 -6.92
CA ARG A 71 14.94 -4.29 -7.35
C ARG A 71 16.22 -3.50 -7.56
N ASP A 72 16.11 -2.26 -7.95
CA ASP A 72 17.26 -1.37 -8.23
C ASP A 72 17.28 -0.16 -7.30
N PHE A 73 16.81 -0.36 -6.06
CA PHE A 73 16.54 0.73 -5.12
C PHE A 73 17.77 1.58 -4.82
N ALA A 74 18.93 0.94 -4.65
CA ALA A 74 20.18 1.62 -4.36
C ALA A 74 20.59 2.61 -5.47
N ASN A 75 20.35 2.28 -6.73
CA ASN A 75 20.69 3.17 -7.86
C ASN A 75 19.60 4.22 -8.12
N VAL A 76 18.32 3.84 -7.97
CA VAL A 76 17.19 4.74 -8.30
C VAL A 76 16.94 5.75 -7.18
N VAL A 77 16.98 5.33 -5.93
CA VAL A 77 16.65 6.15 -4.76
C VAL A 77 17.91 6.44 -3.93
N GLY A 78 18.74 5.43 -3.75
CA GLY A 78 19.86 5.43 -2.84
C GLY A 78 19.49 4.86 -1.47
N GLY A 79 20.47 4.23 -0.82
CA GLY A 79 20.24 3.52 0.43
C GLY A 79 19.68 2.11 0.20
N ASP A 80 19.10 1.55 1.26
CA ASP A 80 18.54 0.20 1.26
C ASP A 80 17.08 0.27 1.74
N CYS A 81 16.19 -0.41 1.02
CA CYS A 81 14.77 -0.54 1.40
C CYS A 81 14.47 -1.88 2.09
N GLY A 82 15.48 -2.73 2.32
CA GLY A 82 15.31 -4.06 2.88
C GLY A 82 14.45 -4.98 1.99
N PHE A 83 14.53 -4.83 0.66
CA PHE A 83 13.77 -5.68 -0.26
C PHE A 83 14.31 -7.09 -0.25
N ASP A 84 13.43 -8.04 0.07
CA ASP A 84 13.69 -9.47 0.15
C ASP A 84 12.84 -10.19 -0.90
N ALA A 85 13.48 -10.67 -1.97
CA ALA A 85 12.84 -11.41 -3.05
C ALA A 85 12.63 -12.89 -2.66
N SER A 86 11.91 -13.13 -1.56
CA SER A 86 11.60 -14.47 -1.06
C SER A 86 10.59 -15.26 -1.90
N GLY A 87 10.11 -14.68 -2.98
CA GLY A 87 9.02 -15.20 -3.78
C GLY A 87 7.64 -14.82 -3.20
N PHE A 88 6.63 -14.88 -4.06
CA PHE A 88 5.24 -14.66 -3.70
C PHE A 88 4.35 -15.76 -4.29
N VAL A 89 3.44 -16.25 -3.47
CA VAL A 89 2.43 -17.25 -3.85
C VAL A 89 1.04 -16.69 -3.54
N GLU A 90 0.15 -16.73 -4.53
CA GLU A 90 -1.29 -16.54 -4.33
C GLU A 90 -1.99 -17.89 -4.43
N VAL A 91 -2.83 -18.25 -3.45
CA VAL A 91 -3.61 -19.49 -3.49
C VAL A 91 -5.10 -19.21 -3.40
N VAL A 92 -5.88 -19.90 -4.26
CA VAL A 92 -7.34 -19.82 -4.30
C VAL A 92 -7.98 -21.21 -4.28
N GLY A 93 -9.22 -21.27 -3.82
CA GLY A 93 -10.02 -22.50 -3.87
C GLY A 93 -10.46 -22.88 -5.29
N PRO A 94 -11.01 -24.11 -5.46
CA PRO A 94 -11.41 -24.62 -6.78
C PRO A 94 -12.38 -23.73 -7.56
N ALA A 95 -13.28 -23.03 -6.87
CA ALA A 95 -14.26 -22.13 -7.48
C ALA A 95 -13.60 -20.96 -8.25
N HIS A 96 -12.38 -20.56 -7.87
CA HIS A 96 -11.68 -19.41 -8.42
C HIS A 96 -10.51 -19.78 -9.35
N ALA A 97 -10.31 -21.06 -9.66
CA ALA A 97 -9.21 -21.51 -10.51
C ALA A 97 -9.21 -20.88 -11.91
N LYS A 98 -10.38 -20.67 -12.51
CA LYS A 98 -10.50 -19.99 -13.81
C LYS A 98 -10.13 -18.51 -13.74
N ALA A 99 -10.55 -17.82 -12.67
CA ALA A 99 -10.22 -16.42 -12.44
C ALA A 99 -8.70 -16.25 -12.21
N MET A 100 -8.08 -17.17 -11.45
CA MET A 100 -6.63 -17.20 -11.26
C MET A 100 -5.90 -17.35 -12.59
N ALA A 101 -6.30 -18.28 -13.44
CA ALA A 101 -5.68 -18.49 -14.75
C ALA A 101 -5.81 -17.25 -15.65
N ALA A 102 -6.97 -16.59 -15.64
CA ALA A 102 -7.19 -15.36 -16.40
C ALA A 102 -6.33 -14.18 -15.88
N ASN A 103 -6.20 -14.03 -14.57
CA ASN A 103 -5.34 -13.01 -13.96
C ASN A 103 -3.85 -13.26 -14.28
N VAL A 104 -3.37 -14.50 -14.17
CA VAL A 104 -1.99 -14.85 -14.54
C VAL A 104 -1.74 -14.57 -16.03
N ALA A 105 -2.65 -14.93 -16.91
CA ALA A 105 -2.53 -14.65 -18.34
C ALA A 105 -2.51 -13.13 -18.63
N MET A 106 -3.34 -12.34 -17.95
CA MET A 106 -3.31 -10.87 -18.04
C MET A 106 -1.97 -10.32 -17.59
N GLN A 107 -1.46 -10.79 -16.47
CA GLN A 107 -0.19 -10.35 -15.88
C GLN A 107 1.00 -10.70 -16.77
N GLN A 108 1.04 -11.91 -17.33
CA GLN A 108 2.06 -12.32 -18.30
C GLN A 108 2.05 -11.44 -19.56
N ARG A 109 0.85 -11.12 -20.08
CA ARG A 109 0.70 -10.24 -21.25
C ARG A 109 1.29 -8.86 -21.03
N ILE A 110 1.26 -8.33 -19.82
CA ILE A 110 1.86 -7.03 -19.49
C ILE A 110 3.34 -7.13 -19.03
N GLY A 111 3.93 -8.32 -19.07
CA GLY A 111 5.36 -8.53 -18.81
C GLY A 111 5.71 -8.88 -17.36
N ILE A 112 4.74 -9.28 -16.55
CA ILE A 112 5.00 -9.77 -15.19
C ILE A 112 5.50 -11.22 -15.25
N ASP A 113 6.61 -11.48 -14.55
CA ASP A 113 7.16 -12.82 -14.34
C ASP A 113 6.31 -13.55 -13.28
N THR A 114 5.25 -14.18 -13.74
CA THR A 114 4.31 -14.96 -12.92
C THR A 114 3.89 -16.22 -13.69
N ARG A 115 3.54 -17.29 -12.98
CA ARG A 115 3.05 -18.52 -13.57
C ARG A 115 2.08 -19.25 -12.67
N LEU A 116 1.19 -20.03 -13.26
CA LEU A 116 0.46 -21.04 -12.52
C LEU A 116 1.42 -22.15 -12.07
N VAL A 117 1.19 -22.68 -10.89
CA VAL A 117 1.95 -23.79 -10.34
C VAL A 117 1.02 -24.92 -9.91
N SER A 118 1.47 -26.17 -10.13
CA SER A 118 0.78 -27.37 -9.65
C SER A 118 0.93 -27.52 -8.13
N LYS A 119 0.16 -28.42 -7.52
CA LYS A 119 0.32 -28.74 -6.09
C LYS A 119 1.68 -29.34 -5.76
N GLU A 120 2.24 -30.11 -6.70
CA GLU A 120 3.58 -30.70 -6.60
C GLU A 120 4.64 -29.60 -6.58
N GLU A 121 4.62 -28.70 -7.56
CA GLU A 121 5.51 -27.54 -7.62
C GLU A 121 5.35 -26.64 -6.38
N LEU A 122 4.11 -26.48 -5.88
CA LEU A 122 3.85 -25.67 -4.69
C LEU A 122 4.49 -26.30 -3.43
N ARG A 123 4.51 -27.64 -3.33
CA ARG A 123 5.25 -28.37 -2.27
C ARG A 123 6.76 -28.21 -2.40
N ASP A 124 7.28 -28.12 -3.63
CA ASP A 124 8.71 -27.85 -3.84
C ASP A 124 9.10 -26.41 -3.44
N ILE A 125 8.22 -25.44 -3.74
CA ILE A 125 8.41 -24.04 -3.36
C ILE A 125 8.29 -23.86 -1.84
N SER A 126 7.33 -24.51 -1.20
CA SER A 126 7.02 -24.38 0.23
C SER A 126 6.61 -25.74 0.82
N PRO A 127 7.60 -26.60 1.21
CA PRO A 127 7.33 -27.99 1.63
C PRO A 127 6.40 -28.12 2.84
N ASP A 128 6.43 -27.12 3.74
CA ASP A 128 5.65 -27.13 4.97
C ASP A 128 4.22 -26.61 4.79
N MET A 129 3.88 -26.19 3.55
CA MET A 129 2.55 -25.67 3.20
C MET A 129 1.57 -26.81 2.95
N LYS A 130 0.41 -26.77 3.61
CA LYS A 130 -0.73 -27.64 3.26
C LYS A 130 -1.35 -27.14 1.95
N VAL A 131 -1.53 -28.02 0.98
CA VAL A 131 -1.97 -27.66 -0.39
C VAL A 131 -3.20 -28.46 -0.87
N ASP A 132 -3.77 -29.34 -0.04
CA ASP A 132 -4.82 -30.26 -0.47
C ASP A 132 -6.10 -29.54 -0.90
N ASP A 133 -6.44 -28.45 -0.25
CA ASP A 133 -7.59 -27.58 -0.47
C ASP A 133 -7.37 -26.55 -1.60
N VAL A 134 -6.14 -26.39 -2.10
CA VAL A 134 -5.81 -25.43 -3.16
C VAL A 134 -6.43 -25.86 -4.50
N GLY A 135 -7.19 -24.98 -5.10
CA GLY A 135 -7.75 -25.16 -6.45
C GLY A 135 -6.83 -24.67 -7.54
N ALA A 136 -6.16 -23.55 -7.32
CA ALA A 136 -5.12 -22.99 -8.19
C ALA A 136 -4.15 -22.15 -7.37
N ALA A 137 -2.92 -22.01 -7.87
CA ALA A 137 -1.91 -21.15 -7.30
C ALA A 137 -1.12 -20.43 -8.40
N ALA A 138 -0.77 -19.15 -8.11
CA ALA A 138 0.17 -18.36 -8.90
C ALA A 138 1.47 -18.15 -8.13
N TYR A 139 2.59 -18.14 -8.83
CA TYR A 139 3.91 -17.90 -8.26
C TYR A 139 4.66 -16.79 -8.98
N GLU A 140 5.19 -15.85 -8.23
CA GLU A 140 6.06 -14.76 -8.68
C GLU A 140 7.44 -14.91 -8.02
N PRO A 141 8.47 -15.43 -8.72
CA PRO A 141 9.77 -15.71 -8.12
C PRO A 141 10.51 -14.43 -7.69
N GLY A 142 10.25 -13.32 -8.37
CA GLY A 142 10.94 -12.05 -8.14
C GLY A 142 10.20 -11.08 -7.21
N SER A 143 9.10 -11.50 -6.61
CA SER A 143 8.33 -10.76 -5.62
C SER A 143 8.75 -11.13 -4.19
N GLY A 144 8.21 -10.43 -3.19
CA GLY A 144 8.55 -10.68 -1.79
C GLY A 144 8.01 -9.59 -0.87
N PHE A 145 8.86 -8.98 -0.09
CA PHE A 145 8.50 -7.88 0.81
C PHE A 145 9.68 -6.91 1.00
N ALA A 146 9.42 -5.73 1.57
CA ALA A 146 10.46 -4.76 1.91
C ALA A 146 10.26 -4.24 3.35
N ASP A 147 11.23 -3.50 3.89
CA ASP A 147 11.05 -2.80 5.15
C ASP A 147 10.34 -1.47 4.89
N PRO A 148 9.13 -1.23 5.48
CA PRO A 148 8.36 -0.04 5.19
C PRO A 148 8.99 1.23 5.76
N ASN A 149 9.70 1.13 6.88
CA ASN A 149 10.39 2.27 7.49
C ASN A 149 11.65 2.60 6.69
N ALA A 150 12.51 1.60 6.41
CA ALA A 150 13.71 1.79 5.60
C ALA A 150 13.37 2.38 4.23
N THR A 151 12.35 1.86 3.54
CA THR A 151 11.85 2.39 2.26
C THR A 151 11.45 3.87 2.38
N THR A 152 10.66 4.22 3.40
CA THR A 152 10.16 5.59 3.59
C THR A 152 11.29 6.55 3.94
N PHE A 153 12.19 6.16 4.84
CA PHE A 153 13.35 6.98 5.22
C PHE A 153 14.32 7.16 4.05
N ALA A 154 14.57 6.13 3.27
CA ALA A 154 15.46 6.25 2.11
C ALA A 154 14.90 7.21 1.05
N PHE A 155 13.59 7.14 0.73
CA PHE A 155 12.95 8.15 -0.13
C PHE A 155 13.04 9.56 0.45
N ALA A 156 12.80 9.72 1.76
CA ALA A 156 12.87 11.02 2.41
C ALA A 156 14.28 11.61 2.38
N GLU A 157 15.31 10.80 2.65
CA GLU A 157 16.71 11.23 2.57
C GLU A 157 17.12 11.56 1.13
N ALA A 158 16.68 10.77 0.16
CA ALA A 158 16.89 11.07 -1.24
C ALA A 158 16.24 12.41 -1.66
N ALA A 159 15.02 12.65 -1.20
CA ALA A 159 14.31 13.91 -1.42
C ALA A 159 15.07 15.10 -0.77
N ARG A 160 15.52 14.95 0.48
CA ARG A 160 16.34 15.99 1.16
C ARG A 160 17.62 16.31 0.42
N ARG A 161 18.34 15.29 -0.08
CA ARG A 161 19.55 15.51 -0.90
C ARG A 161 19.28 16.33 -2.16
N GLN A 162 18.05 16.30 -2.66
CA GLN A 162 17.58 17.09 -3.81
C GLN A 162 16.94 18.43 -3.41
N GLY A 163 17.04 18.84 -2.15
CA GLY A 163 16.56 20.14 -1.67
C GLY A 163 15.12 20.16 -1.18
N VAL A 164 14.44 19.01 -1.02
CA VAL A 164 13.10 18.95 -0.43
C VAL A 164 13.16 19.28 1.05
N THR A 165 12.31 20.18 1.51
CA THR A 165 12.09 20.45 2.93
C THR A 165 11.08 19.43 3.50
N ILE A 166 11.43 18.76 4.59
CA ILE A 166 10.55 17.80 5.27
C ILE A 166 10.35 18.26 6.72
N GLU A 167 9.14 18.75 7.00
CA GLU A 167 8.71 19.25 8.31
C GLU A 167 7.93 18.17 9.06
N THR A 168 8.59 17.47 9.98
CA THR A 168 7.93 16.55 10.93
C THR A 168 7.45 17.30 12.17
N GLY A 169 6.41 16.78 12.87
CA GLY A 169 5.72 17.49 13.94
C GLY A 169 5.04 18.77 13.44
N CYS A 170 4.69 18.81 12.16
CA CYS A 170 4.03 19.92 11.49
C CYS A 170 2.71 19.44 10.87
N GLU A 171 1.60 19.71 11.54
CA GLU A 171 0.28 19.26 11.11
C GLU A 171 -0.32 20.20 10.08
N ALA A 172 -0.76 19.66 8.94
CA ALA A 172 -1.61 20.38 8.00
C ALA A 172 -3.03 20.47 8.58
N GLN A 173 -3.43 21.69 8.96
CA GLN A 173 -4.72 21.95 9.59
C GLN A 173 -5.82 22.27 8.57
N ARG A 174 -5.47 22.96 7.49
CA ARG A 174 -6.41 23.38 6.45
C ARG A 174 -5.71 23.63 5.12
N ILE A 175 -6.33 23.18 4.04
CA ILE A 175 -5.97 23.58 2.68
C ILE A 175 -6.63 24.94 2.38
N VAL A 176 -5.85 25.89 1.91
CA VAL A 176 -6.31 27.26 1.66
C VAL A 176 -6.66 27.42 0.18
N LEU A 177 -7.86 27.93 -0.08
CA LEU A 177 -8.31 28.30 -1.42
C LEU A 177 -8.45 29.82 -1.53
N GLU A 178 -8.04 30.37 -2.67
CA GLU A 178 -8.29 31.74 -3.07
C GLU A 178 -8.85 31.72 -4.51
N GLY A 179 -10.01 32.35 -4.70
CA GLY A 179 -10.72 32.28 -5.98
C GLY A 179 -11.04 30.85 -6.46
N GLY A 180 -11.27 29.91 -5.54
CA GLY A 180 -11.60 28.52 -5.84
C GLY A 180 -10.39 27.65 -6.24
N ARG A 181 -9.17 28.16 -6.16
CA ARG A 181 -7.92 27.46 -6.49
C ARG A 181 -7.04 27.31 -5.26
N ILE A 182 -6.13 26.35 -5.30
CA ILE A 182 -5.11 26.19 -4.23
C ILE A 182 -4.28 27.47 -4.09
N ALA A 183 -4.14 27.94 -2.85
CA ALA A 183 -3.29 29.07 -2.44
C ALA A 183 -2.28 28.69 -1.34
N GLY A 184 -2.35 27.47 -0.80
CA GLY A 184 -1.41 26.97 0.19
C GLY A 184 -2.05 26.06 1.23
N VAL A 185 -1.31 25.88 2.33
CA VAL A 185 -1.70 25.05 3.47
C VAL A 185 -1.48 25.84 4.76
N GLU A 186 -2.47 25.86 5.65
CA GLU A 186 -2.29 26.27 7.03
C GLU A 186 -1.80 25.08 7.85
N THR A 187 -0.70 25.26 8.56
CA THR A 187 -0.10 24.25 9.40
C THR A 187 -0.02 24.70 10.86
N SER A 188 0.26 23.77 11.77
CA SER A 188 0.53 24.09 13.18
C SER A 188 1.74 25.04 13.40
N ARG A 189 2.54 25.28 12.35
CA ARG A 189 3.71 26.19 12.36
C ARG A 189 3.54 27.43 11.50
N GLY A 190 2.34 27.69 11.00
CA GLY A 190 2.00 28.82 10.15
C GLY A 190 1.64 28.40 8.72
N ARG A 191 1.35 29.41 7.90
CA ARG A 191 0.92 29.22 6.52
C ARG A 191 2.11 29.02 5.59
N ILE A 192 2.00 28.03 4.71
CA ILE A 192 2.89 27.80 3.56
C ILE A 192 2.08 28.14 2.31
N ALA A 193 2.46 29.20 1.61
CA ALA A 193 1.84 29.58 0.33
C ALA A 193 2.34 28.64 -0.78
N ALA A 194 1.42 28.09 -1.57
CA ALA A 194 1.77 27.22 -2.69
C ALA A 194 0.64 27.16 -3.73
N PRO A 195 0.94 27.13 -5.03
CA PRO A 195 -0.08 26.96 -6.08
C PRO A 195 -0.52 25.50 -6.27
N ALA A 196 0.19 24.56 -5.70
CA ALA A 196 -0.06 23.12 -5.82
C ALA A 196 0.06 22.41 -4.47
N VAL A 197 -0.89 21.50 -4.22
CA VAL A 197 -0.92 20.64 -3.03
C VAL A 197 -1.14 19.19 -3.46
N VAL A 198 -0.35 18.29 -2.93
CA VAL A 198 -0.57 16.84 -3.01
C VAL A 198 -1.02 16.35 -1.65
N ALA A 199 -2.27 15.93 -1.53
CA ALA A 199 -2.82 15.42 -0.28
C ALA A 199 -2.76 13.89 -0.24
N VAL A 200 -1.92 13.37 0.65
CA VAL A 200 -1.75 11.93 0.95
C VAL A 200 -1.88 11.66 2.46
N PRO A 201 -2.98 12.13 3.08
CA PRO A 201 -3.12 12.22 4.53
C PRO A 201 -3.47 10.88 5.20
N GLY A 202 -3.51 9.77 4.45
CA GLY A 202 -3.88 8.46 4.98
C GLY A 202 -5.26 8.47 5.64
N ALA A 203 -5.36 7.92 6.85
CA ALA A 203 -6.61 7.78 7.59
C ALA A 203 -7.27 9.12 8.01
N TRP A 204 -6.58 10.24 7.87
CA TRP A 204 -7.10 11.57 8.22
C TRP A 204 -7.70 12.34 7.03
N ALA A 205 -7.91 11.67 5.88
CA ALA A 205 -8.40 12.30 4.65
C ALA A 205 -9.73 13.05 4.84
N GLY A 206 -10.69 12.46 5.53
CA GLY A 206 -11.98 13.09 5.77
C GLY A 206 -11.90 14.42 6.55
N ARG A 207 -10.97 14.52 7.51
CA ARG A 207 -10.77 15.76 8.30
C ARG A 207 -10.15 16.88 7.48
N LEU A 208 -9.22 16.55 6.60
CA LEU A 208 -8.51 17.52 5.79
C LEU A 208 -9.33 18.00 4.59
N LEU A 209 -10.07 17.09 3.95
CA LEU A 209 -10.75 17.34 2.68
C LEU A 209 -12.25 17.66 2.84
N GLY A 210 -12.88 17.20 3.91
CA GLY A 210 -14.29 17.49 4.22
C GLY A 210 -14.63 18.99 4.24
N PRO A 211 -13.80 19.86 4.85
CA PRO A 211 -14.02 21.30 4.82
C PRO A 211 -14.02 21.94 3.41
N LEU A 212 -13.49 21.25 2.41
CA LEU A 212 -13.54 21.67 1.01
C LEU A 212 -14.80 21.16 0.29
N GLY A 213 -15.72 20.48 0.99
CA GLY A 213 -16.87 19.82 0.37
C GLY A 213 -16.52 18.54 -0.41
N LEU A 214 -15.33 17.99 -0.19
CA LEU A 214 -14.84 16.79 -0.87
C LEU A 214 -15.10 15.55 0.00
N ASP A 215 -16.09 14.76 -0.40
CA ASP A 215 -16.43 13.50 0.24
C ASP A 215 -16.58 12.38 -0.81
N TRP A 216 -15.75 11.35 -0.67
CA TRP A 216 -15.79 10.14 -1.50
C TRP A 216 -16.26 8.91 -0.72
N GLY A 217 -16.80 9.10 0.49
CA GLY A 217 -17.25 8.03 1.38
C GLY A 217 -16.09 7.15 1.87
N LEU A 218 -14.96 7.81 2.15
CA LEU A 218 -13.80 7.14 2.70
C LEU A 218 -14.01 6.81 4.18
N THR A 219 -13.60 5.62 4.59
CA THR A 219 -13.83 5.13 5.95
C THR A 219 -12.52 4.62 6.56
N PRO A 220 -12.11 5.13 7.73
CA PRO A 220 -10.93 4.63 8.43
C PRO A 220 -11.24 3.33 9.17
N TYR A 221 -10.38 2.31 8.99
CA TYR A 221 -10.46 1.03 9.66
C TYR A 221 -9.20 0.74 10.47
N ARG A 222 -9.39 0.22 11.68
CA ARG A 222 -8.35 -0.37 12.49
C ARG A 222 -8.07 -1.77 11.97
N ILE A 223 -6.84 -2.01 11.52
CA ILE A 223 -6.36 -3.33 11.12
C ILE A 223 -5.26 -3.78 12.06
N GLN A 224 -5.05 -5.08 12.14
CA GLN A 224 -4.10 -5.67 13.07
C GLN A 224 -3.17 -6.64 12.34
N VAL A 225 -2.01 -6.90 12.95
CA VAL A 225 -1.05 -7.92 12.51
C VAL A 225 -0.46 -8.63 13.72
N SER A 226 -0.08 -9.89 13.54
CA SER A 226 0.56 -10.70 14.58
C SER A 226 1.83 -11.36 14.09
N ILE A 227 2.79 -11.54 14.98
CA ILE A 227 4.08 -12.19 14.70
C ILE A 227 4.13 -13.50 15.49
N PHE A 228 4.42 -14.60 14.79
CA PHE A 228 4.61 -15.91 15.38
C PHE A 228 6.04 -16.41 15.15
N ARG A 229 6.64 -17.02 16.18
CA ARG A 229 7.91 -17.69 16.06
C ARG A 229 7.77 -18.94 15.20
N TRP A 230 8.76 -19.23 14.37
CA TRP A 230 8.79 -20.47 13.63
C TRP A 230 8.84 -21.68 14.59
N PRO A 231 7.96 -22.66 14.38
CA PRO A 231 8.07 -23.94 15.06
C PRO A 231 9.33 -24.68 14.56
N GLU A 232 9.83 -25.60 15.38
CA GLU A 232 11.03 -26.36 15.04
C GLU A 232 10.84 -27.26 13.81
N GLU A 233 9.60 -27.63 13.55
CA GLU A 233 9.20 -28.46 12.40
C GLU A 233 9.23 -27.70 11.07
N LEU A 234 9.31 -26.36 11.07
CA LEU A 234 9.41 -25.60 9.83
C LEU A 234 10.80 -25.77 9.23
N THR A 235 10.87 -26.47 8.10
CA THR A 235 12.15 -26.92 7.50
C THR A 235 12.79 -25.88 6.61
N ARG A 236 11.99 -24.97 6.05
CA ARG A 236 12.45 -23.92 5.13
C ARG A 236 11.74 -22.60 5.39
N ARG A 237 12.40 -21.54 4.99
CA ARG A 237 11.79 -20.21 4.91
C ARG A 237 10.72 -20.23 3.83
N HIS A 238 9.48 -19.91 4.20
CA HIS A 238 8.37 -19.86 3.27
C HIS A 238 8.40 -18.57 2.43
N PRO A 239 7.82 -18.54 1.23
CA PRO A 239 7.60 -17.29 0.46
C PRO A 239 6.57 -16.41 1.15
N VAL A 240 6.36 -15.21 0.61
CA VAL A 240 5.15 -14.44 0.90
C VAL A 240 3.96 -15.21 0.34
N VAL A 241 2.90 -15.34 1.12
CA VAL A 241 1.66 -16.03 0.72
C VAL A 241 0.47 -15.12 0.92
N ILE A 242 -0.41 -15.03 -0.08
CA ILE A 242 -1.79 -14.62 0.11
C ILE A 242 -2.69 -15.84 -0.05
N ASP A 243 -3.47 -16.10 0.97
CA ASP A 243 -4.41 -17.20 1.04
C ASP A 243 -5.84 -16.66 1.01
N ALA A 244 -6.43 -16.67 -0.18
CA ALA A 244 -7.79 -16.17 -0.38
C ALA A 244 -8.85 -17.00 0.37
N MET A 245 -8.58 -18.28 0.63
CA MET A 245 -9.51 -19.17 1.33
C MET A 245 -9.55 -18.90 2.82
N HIS A 246 -8.41 -18.57 3.43
CA HIS A 246 -8.31 -18.24 4.85
C HIS A 246 -8.24 -16.73 5.09
N ARG A 247 -8.39 -15.91 4.04
CA ARG A 247 -8.41 -14.44 4.07
C ARG A 247 -7.19 -13.87 4.80
N ALA A 248 -6.03 -14.43 4.54
CA ALA A 248 -4.80 -14.10 5.22
C ALA A 248 -3.67 -13.77 4.24
N TRP A 249 -2.82 -12.85 4.64
CA TRP A 249 -1.51 -12.67 4.03
C TRP A 249 -0.44 -13.02 5.07
N ILE A 250 0.61 -13.67 4.61
CA ILE A 250 1.64 -14.29 5.44
C ILE A 250 3.00 -13.94 4.81
N ARG A 251 3.96 -13.49 5.60
CA ARG A 251 5.33 -13.31 5.14
C ARG A 251 6.36 -13.68 6.20
N PRO A 252 7.59 -14.06 5.79
CA PRO A 252 8.69 -14.19 6.73
C PRO A 252 8.96 -12.86 7.45
N GLU A 253 9.34 -12.95 8.73
CA GLU A 253 9.73 -11.81 9.54
C GLU A 253 11.07 -12.11 10.23
N GLY A 254 12.09 -11.29 9.94
CA GLY A 254 13.43 -11.54 10.43
C GLY A 254 13.95 -12.94 10.03
N ARG A 255 14.64 -13.61 10.97
CA ARG A 255 15.27 -14.91 10.70
C ARG A 255 14.43 -16.12 11.08
N ALA A 256 13.47 -15.96 11.99
CA ALA A 256 12.76 -17.11 12.58
C ALA A 256 11.35 -16.75 13.05
N CYS A 257 10.70 -15.82 12.37
CA CYS A 257 9.31 -15.44 12.64
C CYS A 257 8.51 -15.32 11.33
N THR A 258 7.21 -15.32 11.49
CA THR A 258 6.23 -15.07 10.44
C THR A 258 5.33 -13.93 10.90
N LEU A 259 5.16 -12.93 10.05
CA LEU A 259 4.15 -11.89 10.19
C LEU A 259 2.91 -12.31 9.40
N ILE A 260 1.76 -12.15 10.03
CA ILE A 260 0.46 -12.46 9.43
C ILE A 260 -0.54 -11.35 9.70
N GLY A 261 -1.36 -11.06 8.71
CA GLY A 261 -2.61 -10.31 8.86
C GLY A 261 -3.77 -11.12 8.32
N VAL A 262 -4.89 -11.05 9.03
CA VAL A 262 -6.17 -11.67 8.65
C VAL A 262 -7.18 -10.56 8.43
N GLU A 263 -8.01 -10.66 7.41
CA GLU A 263 -8.98 -9.63 7.03
C GLU A 263 -10.23 -9.61 7.90
N LEU A 264 -10.38 -10.58 8.76
CA LEU A 264 -11.43 -10.64 9.78
C LEU A 264 -11.01 -9.82 11.01
N GLY A 265 -11.99 -9.27 11.72
CA GLY A 265 -11.73 -8.50 12.95
C GLY A 265 -11.14 -7.10 12.70
N SER A 266 -11.43 -6.52 11.53
CA SER A 266 -11.13 -5.11 11.23
C SER A 266 -12.35 -4.26 11.56
N ASP A 267 -12.17 -3.21 12.37
CA ASP A 267 -13.25 -2.35 12.84
C ASP A 267 -13.09 -0.92 12.36
N HIS A 268 -14.22 -0.26 12.13
CA HIS A 268 -14.27 1.19 11.93
C HIS A 268 -13.80 1.89 13.20
N ALA A 269 -12.83 2.80 13.09
CA ALA A 269 -12.28 3.49 14.24
C ALA A 269 -11.87 4.94 13.95
N ASP A 270 -11.86 5.77 15.00
CA ASP A 270 -11.30 7.11 14.92
C ASP A 270 -9.76 7.01 14.85
N PRO A 271 -9.11 7.56 13.81
CA PRO A 271 -7.67 7.45 13.65
C PRO A 271 -6.83 8.13 14.73
N ASP A 272 -7.43 8.97 15.59
CA ASP A 272 -6.73 9.56 16.74
C ASP A 272 -7.05 8.86 18.08
N LYS A 273 -7.97 7.89 18.10
CA LYS A 273 -8.47 7.25 19.34
C LYS A 273 -8.61 5.75 19.20
N TYR A 274 -7.62 5.06 18.69
CA TYR A 274 -7.62 3.60 18.59
C TYR A 274 -6.49 3.00 19.43
N ASP A 275 -6.70 1.77 19.88
CA ASP A 275 -5.65 0.99 20.53
C ASP A 275 -4.63 0.50 19.47
N GLU A 276 -3.35 0.82 19.68
CA GLU A 276 -2.26 0.37 18.83
C GLU A 276 -1.79 -1.05 19.15
N GLY A 277 -2.28 -1.67 20.22
CA GLY A 277 -2.05 -3.07 20.57
C GLY A 277 -2.82 -4.04 19.67
N VAL A 278 -2.55 -5.32 19.82
CA VAL A 278 -3.26 -6.39 19.13
C VAL A 278 -4.19 -7.12 20.10
N ASP A 279 -5.43 -7.37 19.66
CA ASP A 279 -6.44 -8.03 20.49
C ASP A 279 -6.17 -9.54 20.59
N GLU A 280 -6.41 -10.14 21.76
CA GLU A 280 -6.23 -11.60 21.97
C GLU A 280 -7.09 -12.44 21.01
N SER A 281 -8.32 -12.01 20.75
CA SER A 281 -9.20 -12.66 19.78
C SER A 281 -8.62 -12.64 18.37
N TYR A 282 -7.97 -11.54 17.99
CA TYR A 282 -7.31 -11.43 16.69
C TYR A 282 -6.06 -12.32 16.60
N VAL A 283 -5.27 -12.42 17.67
CA VAL A 283 -4.15 -13.37 17.75
C VAL A 283 -4.61 -14.81 17.54
N ALA A 284 -5.77 -15.19 18.13
CA ALA A 284 -6.37 -16.50 17.94
C ALA A 284 -6.75 -16.75 16.47
N LEU A 285 -7.41 -15.80 15.82
CA LEU A 285 -7.75 -15.85 14.38
C LEU A 285 -6.49 -16.00 13.50
N CYS A 286 -5.44 -15.22 13.79
CA CYS A 286 -4.17 -15.33 13.08
C CYS A 286 -3.54 -16.71 13.22
N ARG A 287 -3.55 -17.29 14.43
CA ARG A 287 -3.02 -18.64 14.69
C ARG A 287 -3.80 -19.69 13.92
N GLU A 288 -5.12 -19.60 13.93
CA GLU A 288 -6.01 -20.53 13.22
C GLU A 288 -5.75 -20.48 11.71
N SER A 289 -5.76 -19.28 11.10
CA SER A 289 -5.51 -19.09 9.66
C SER A 289 -4.10 -19.54 9.27
N LEU A 290 -3.09 -19.22 10.10
CA LEU A 290 -1.70 -19.63 9.84
C LEU A 290 -1.55 -21.14 9.92
N ALA A 291 -2.16 -21.79 10.93
CA ALA A 291 -2.11 -23.25 11.11
C ALA A 291 -2.91 -24.00 10.03
N ALA A 292 -3.96 -23.38 9.48
CA ALA A 292 -4.70 -23.96 8.37
C ALA A 292 -3.83 -24.10 7.11
N ARG A 293 -2.92 -23.16 6.87
CA ARG A 293 -1.97 -23.18 5.75
C ARG A 293 -0.64 -23.83 6.07
N PHE A 294 -0.12 -23.65 7.29
CA PHE A 294 1.13 -24.22 7.80
C PHE A 294 0.84 -24.92 9.14
N PRO A 295 0.47 -26.21 9.14
CA PRO A 295 -0.01 -26.92 10.34
C PRO A 295 0.92 -26.86 11.55
N ALA A 296 2.24 -26.81 11.32
CA ALA A 296 3.23 -26.69 12.40
C ALA A 296 3.02 -25.46 13.29
N PHE A 297 2.43 -24.37 12.78
CA PHE A 297 2.18 -23.16 13.57
C PHE A 297 1.05 -23.27 14.61
N ALA A 298 0.30 -24.37 14.66
CA ALA A 298 -0.78 -24.56 15.63
C ALA A 298 -0.34 -24.33 17.10
N ARG A 299 0.93 -24.66 17.40
CA ARG A 299 1.54 -24.52 18.74
C ARG A 299 2.64 -23.45 18.80
N SER A 300 2.80 -22.62 17.77
CA SER A 300 3.84 -21.62 17.75
C SER A 300 3.61 -20.49 18.76
N THR A 301 4.68 -19.90 19.25
CA THR A 301 4.64 -18.82 20.24
C THR A 301 4.42 -17.48 19.54
N MET A 302 3.41 -16.70 20.00
CA MET A 302 3.23 -15.32 19.59
C MET A 302 4.38 -14.46 20.11
N ARG A 303 4.95 -13.59 19.28
CA ARG A 303 6.12 -12.75 19.57
C ARG A 303 5.83 -11.27 19.62
N GLY A 304 4.67 -10.85 19.21
CA GLY A 304 4.23 -9.47 19.19
C GLY A 304 3.20 -9.22 18.10
N GLY A 305 2.80 -7.99 17.98
CA GLY A 305 1.85 -7.52 16.99
C GLY A 305 1.53 -6.06 17.24
N TRP A 306 0.79 -5.48 16.34
CA TRP A 306 0.34 -4.09 16.45
C TRP A 306 -0.94 -3.88 15.64
N ALA A 307 -1.63 -2.78 15.93
CA ALA A 307 -2.72 -2.27 15.11
C ALA A 307 -2.31 -0.98 14.38
N GLY A 308 -2.92 -0.74 13.25
CA GLY A 308 -2.77 0.46 12.44
C GLY A 308 -4.07 0.90 11.80
N MET A 309 -4.08 2.11 11.29
CA MET A 309 -5.25 2.66 10.59
C MET A 309 -5.01 2.67 9.10
N ILE A 310 -5.94 2.10 8.33
CA ILE A 310 -6.02 2.26 6.88
C ILE A 310 -7.24 3.06 6.50
N MET A 311 -7.22 3.65 5.31
CA MET A 311 -8.39 4.34 4.75
C MET A 311 -8.99 3.47 3.65
N MET A 312 -10.21 2.99 3.87
CA MET A 312 -10.96 2.22 2.89
C MET A 312 -11.73 3.13 1.96
N SER A 313 -11.72 2.86 0.67
CA SER A 313 -12.63 3.43 -0.31
C SER A 313 -13.85 2.53 -0.50
N ARG A 314 -14.93 3.05 -1.09
CA ARG A 314 -16.20 2.32 -1.31
C ARG A 314 -16.03 1.07 -2.18
N ASP A 315 -15.11 1.11 -3.12
CA ASP A 315 -14.83 0.00 -4.05
C ASP A 315 -13.50 -0.71 -3.75
N GLY A 316 -12.90 -0.35 -2.61
CA GLY A 316 -11.64 -0.91 -2.16
C GLY A 316 -10.43 -0.53 -3.01
N ARG A 317 -10.53 0.39 -3.97
CA ARG A 317 -9.44 0.83 -4.85
C ARG A 317 -9.01 2.25 -4.55
N PRO A 318 -7.72 2.59 -4.67
CA PRO A 318 -7.24 3.93 -4.39
C PRO A 318 -7.88 4.98 -5.31
N ILE A 319 -7.97 6.20 -4.80
CA ILE A 319 -8.27 7.40 -5.57
C ILE A 319 -6.94 8.10 -5.79
N ILE A 320 -6.53 8.21 -7.06
CA ILE A 320 -5.31 8.92 -7.46
C ILE A 320 -5.73 9.87 -8.58
N ASP A 321 -5.81 11.16 -8.27
CA ASP A 321 -6.41 12.11 -9.19
C ASP A 321 -5.91 13.55 -8.97
N GLN A 322 -6.03 14.36 -10.00
CA GLN A 322 -6.15 15.81 -9.86
C GLN A 322 -7.63 16.13 -9.65
N VAL A 323 -7.96 16.73 -8.51
CA VAL A 323 -9.36 17.00 -8.16
C VAL A 323 -9.97 18.03 -9.12
N PRO A 324 -10.94 17.67 -9.97
CA PRO A 324 -11.43 18.59 -11.01
C PRO A 324 -12.07 19.86 -10.47
N SER A 325 -12.72 19.78 -9.31
CA SER A 325 -13.40 20.92 -8.66
C SER A 325 -12.44 21.85 -7.90
N VAL A 326 -11.17 21.48 -7.70
CA VAL A 326 -10.18 22.25 -6.94
C VAL A 326 -8.86 22.29 -7.72
N PRO A 327 -8.71 23.21 -8.69
CA PRO A 327 -7.48 23.37 -9.46
C PRO A 327 -6.25 23.56 -8.57
N GLY A 328 -5.21 22.74 -8.79
CA GLY A 328 -3.99 22.73 -7.99
C GLY A 328 -4.00 21.72 -6.85
N LEU A 329 -5.06 20.90 -6.69
CA LEU A 329 -5.11 19.81 -5.71
C LEU A 329 -4.97 18.45 -6.41
N TRP A 330 -3.96 17.69 -6.01
CA TRP A 330 -3.79 16.28 -6.34
C TRP A 330 -3.99 15.43 -5.08
N VAL A 331 -4.51 14.24 -5.23
CA VAL A 331 -4.82 13.35 -4.11
C VAL A 331 -4.35 11.92 -4.38
N MET A 332 -3.95 11.23 -3.31
CA MET A 332 -3.84 9.79 -3.23
C MET A 332 -4.50 9.33 -1.92
N LEU A 333 -5.64 8.68 -2.02
CA LEU A 333 -6.55 8.42 -0.90
C LEU A 333 -7.13 7.00 -1.00
N GLY A 334 -7.64 6.49 0.12
CA GLY A 334 -8.46 5.28 0.13
C GLY A 334 -7.75 4.06 -0.46
N ASP A 335 -6.47 3.89 -0.13
CA ASP A 335 -5.62 2.80 -0.64
C ASP A 335 -6.07 1.41 -0.22
N SER A 336 -6.98 1.35 0.75
CA SER A 336 -7.56 0.11 1.26
C SER A 336 -6.50 -0.94 1.63
N GLY A 337 -5.35 -0.47 2.16
CA GLY A 337 -4.25 -1.29 2.64
C GLY A 337 -3.32 -1.87 1.56
N THR A 338 -3.42 -1.43 0.29
CA THR A 338 -2.70 -2.08 -0.81
C THR A 338 -1.60 -1.24 -1.47
N SER A 339 -1.35 0.00 -1.05
CA SER A 339 -0.50 0.94 -1.81
C SER A 339 0.99 0.95 -1.46
N PHE A 340 1.46 0.26 -0.44
CA PHE A 340 2.89 0.26 -0.12
C PHE A 340 3.74 -0.13 -1.34
N LYS A 341 3.41 -1.27 -1.96
CA LYS A 341 4.15 -1.79 -3.11
C LYS A 341 3.99 -0.98 -4.40
N THR A 342 2.96 -0.15 -4.50
CA THR A 342 2.71 0.71 -5.66
C THR A 342 3.18 2.15 -5.45
N ALA A 343 3.63 2.50 -4.23
CA ALA A 343 4.02 3.86 -3.87
C ALA A 343 5.14 4.46 -4.74
N PRO A 344 6.19 3.72 -5.16
CA PRO A 344 7.18 4.25 -6.09
C PRO A 344 6.57 4.75 -7.41
N ALA A 345 5.73 3.95 -8.05
CA ALA A 345 5.08 4.31 -9.31
C ALA A 345 4.02 5.40 -9.12
N ILE A 346 3.22 5.35 -8.05
CA ILE A 346 2.23 6.39 -7.74
C ILE A 346 2.92 7.74 -7.55
N GLY A 347 4.00 7.79 -6.76
CA GLY A 347 4.75 9.02 -6.56
C GLY A 347 5.32 9.58 -7.86
N ARG A 348 5.81 8.71 -8.75
CA ARG A 348 6.27 9.09 -10.07
C ARG A 348 5.15 9.64 -10.95
N CYS A 349 4.01 8.96 -11.02
CA CYS A 349 2.84 9.40 -11.78
C CYS A 349 2.31 10.75 -11.32
N LEU A 350 2.19 10.98 -10.00
CA LEU A 350 1.74 12.26 -9.45
C LEU A 350 2.71 13.38 -9.79
N ALA A 351 4.01 13.14 -9.67
CA ALA A 351 5.03 14.13 -10.03
C ALA A 351 5.00 14.46 -11.53
N GLU A 352 4.88 13.46 -12.39
CA GLU A 352 4.72 13.65 -13.84
C GLU A 352 3.45 14.45 -14.16
N TRP A 353 2.34 14.15 -13.51
CA TRP A 353 1.08 14.87 -13.72
C TRP A 353 1.22 16.36 -13.39
N ILE A 354 1.88 16.68 -12.27
CA ILE A 354 2.11 18.06 -11.85
C ILE A 354 3.04 18.80 -12.82
N VAL A 355 4.13 18.15 -13.26
CA VAL A 355 5.19 18.80 -14.07
C VAL A 355 4.86 18.80 -15.55
N LYS A 356 4.26 17.69 -16.06
CA LYS A 356 4.04 17.47 -17.50
C LYS A 356 2.56 17.57 -17.91
N GLY A 357 1.65 17.74 -16.96
CA GLY A 357 0.21 17.81 -17.19
C GLY A 357 -0.49 16.44 -17.32
N LYS A 358 0.25 15.33 -17.32
CA LYS A 358 -0.30 13.96 -17.36
C LYS A 358 0.68 12.96 -16.77
N PRO A 359 0.22 11.84 -16.20
CA PRO A 359 1.09 10.72 -15.87
C PRO A 359 1.56 10.02 -17.14
N GLU A 360 2.83 9.57 -17.16
CA GLU A 360 3.44 8.83 -18.26
C GLU A 360 3.85 7.41 -17.86
N THR A 361 4.19 7.21 -16.59
CA THR A 361 4.64 5.92 -16.04
C THR A 361 3.54 4.86 -16.07
N ALA A 362 2.29 5.25 -15.76
CA ALA A 362 1.14 4.37 -15.82
C ALA A 362 -0.16 5.17 -16.07
N ASP A 363 -1.15 4.51 -16.66
CA ASP A 363 -2.49 5.09 -16.83
C ASP A 363 -3.25 5.11 -15.50
N LEU A 364 -3.57 6.31 -15.01
CA LEU A 364 -4.33 6.53 -13.79
C LEU A 364 -5.81 6.77 -14.02
N SER A 365 -6.32 6.67 -15.24
CA SER A 365 -7.71 7.02 -15.59
C SER A 365 -8.76 6.25 -14.78
N ARG A 366 -8.49 4.99 -14.43
CA ARG A 366 -9.39 4.19 -13.60
C ARG A 366 -9.42 4.62 -12.12
N PHE A 367 -8.38 5.31 -11.64
CA PHE A 367 -8.25 5.76 -10.25
C PHE A 367 -8.90 7.13 -9.99
N ARG A 368 -9.56 7.71 -10.99
CA ARG A 368 -10.16 9.04 -10.91
C ARG A 368 -11.18 9.17 -9.78
N SER A 369 -11.21 10.32 -9.16
CA SER A 369 -12.09 10.64 -8.03
C SER A 369 -13.58 10.71 -8.42
N THR A 370 -13.86 11.03 -9.69
CA THR A 370 -15.22 11.19 -10.23
C THR A 370 -15.97 9.88 -10.43
N ARG A 371 -15.30 8.72 -10.41
CA ARG A 371 -15.91 7.41 -10.71
C ARG A 371 -17.13 7.08 -9.85
N PHE A 372 -17.16 7.56 -8.61
CA PHE A 372 -18.31 7.33 -7.72
C PHE A 372 -19.52 8.21 -8.10
N ALA A 373 -19.30 9.48 -8.43
CA ALA A 373 -20.34 10.39 -8.90
C ALA A 373 -20.88 10.00 -10.28
N GLU A 374 -20.05 9.37 -11.11
CA GLU A 374 -20.43 8.82 -12.41
C GLU A 374 -21.22 7.50 -12.30
N GLY A 375 -21.37 6.93 -11.10
CA GLY A 375 -21.97 5.60 -10.91
C GLY A 375 -21.13 4.46 -11.51
N LYS A 376 -19.81 4.66 -11.63
CA LYS A 376 -18.86 3.69 -12.20
C LYS A 376 -17.80 3.29 -11.18
N PRO A 377 -18.18 2.70 -10.02
CA PRO A 377 -17.22 2.16 -9.07
C PRO A 377 -16.39 1.08 -9.76
N TRP A 378 -15.23 0.82 -9.23
CA TRP A 378 -14.35 -0.20 -9.77
C TRP A 378 -14.93 -1.61 -9.56
N VAL A 379 -14.95 -2.38 -10.62
CA VAL A 379 -15.28 -3.80 -10.60
C VAL A 379 -14.17 -4.56 -11.32
N ASP A 380 -13.70 -5.64 -10.72
CA ASP A 380 -12.69 -6.51 -11.34
C ASP A 380 -13.34 -7.56 -12.21
N ASP A 381 -12.76 -7.81 -13.38
CA ASP A 381 -13.26 -8.79 -14.34
C ASP A 381 -13.11 -10.24 -13.84
N ASN A 382 -12.07 -10.50 -13.05
CA ASN A 382 -11.69 -11.82 -12.55
C ASN A 382 -11.46 -11.82 -11.05
N SER A 383 -12.44 -11.34 -10.28
CA SER A 383 -12.40 -11.35 -8.81
C SER A 383 -12.37 -12.76 -8.24
N TYR A 384 -11.79 -12.93 -7.08
CA TYR A 384 -11.79 -14.20 -6.32
C TYR A 384 -13.00 -14.35 -5.40
N GLY A 385 -14.11 -13.66 -5.68
CA GLY A 385 -15.35 -13.75 -4.91
C GLY A 385 -15.27 -13.20 -3.49
N ILE A 386 -14.18 -12.56 -3.16
CA ILE A 386 -14.00 -11.83 -1.93
C ILE A 386 -14.61 -10.44 -2.13
N ASP A 387 -15.31 -9.91 -1.12
CA ASP A 387 -15.83 -8.55 -1.17
C ASP A 387 -14.73 -7.57 -1.63
N ASN A 388 -15.09 -6.57 -2.44
CA ASN A 388 -14.14 -5.57 -2.94
C ASN A 388 -13.38 -4.80 -1.82
N LEU A 389 -13.75 -5.04 -0.57
CA LEU A 389 -13.16 -4.45 0.62
C LEU A 389 -12.04 -5.29 1.25
N THR A 390 -11.63 -6.39 0.65
CA THR A 390 -10.56 -7.23 1.19
C THR A 390 -9.18 -6.71 0.79
N ILE A 391 -8.23 -6.81 1.72
CA ILE A 391 -6.83 -6.38 1.54
C ILE A 391 -6.05 -7.38 0.69
N SER A 392 -6.47 -8.64 0.66
CA SER A 392 -5.80 -9.78 0.01
C SER A 392 -6.29 -10.05 -1.43
N ARG A 393 -6.55 -9.03 -2.20
CA ARG A 393 -7.01 -9.16 -3.59
C ARG A 393 -5.91 -8.92 -4.59
#